data_caacb3323becb10589ce7d9eedffd520
#
_entry.id   caacb3323becb10589ce7d9eedffd520
#
_cell.length_a   1.000
_cell.length_b   1.000
_cell.length_c   1.000
_cell.angle_alpha   90.00
_cell.angle_beta   90.00
_cell.angle_gamma   90.00
#
_symmetry.space_group_name_H-M   'P 1'
#
loop_
_entity.id
_entity.type
_entity.pdbx_description
1 polymer ?
#
loop_
_entity_poly.entity_id
_entity_poly.type
_entity_poly.pdbx_seq_one_letter_code
_entity_poly.pdbx_strand_id
1 'polypeptide(L)'
;AYLELCRALRFAIDRVESLRKTDKDLLRKFYGPKQSTEPVISSVLELKELIFHKITDEPTRDEVSRYLDRIEDDYDKIRDTLIRSAGAGLNLIIVIHQMEKILKEIRAMLKSNVKPGVIESRVQTLSALVEGYSILVKHSEKRERNLKGIIEQCVVNVDFRLKAHKIQLVSVFRSRMENVDAICSVDHVLNALMNLFDNSIWWLGYAKTRDPKIFIDISDQHPGYISIVVADNGPGFTRPTDEIIEPFVSDKPDGMGIGLHLTYQIMEALGGEVLFPEMDIFDIPSEYE
;
A
#
# COMPACT_ATOMS: atom_id res chain seq x y z
N ALA A 1 9.28 -41.12 -4.80
CA ALA A 1 9.83 -39.76 -4.88
C ALA A 1 9.52 -39.10 -6.23
N TYR A 2 9.97 -39.60 -7.39
CA TYR A 2 9.73 -38.96 -8.70
C TYR A 2 8.24 -38.86 -9.08
N LEU A 3 7.48 -39.95 -8.90
CA LEU A 3 6.03 -39.98 -9.16
C LEU A 3 5.23 -39.07 -8.20
N GLU A 4 5.67 -38.92 -6.98
CA GLU A 4 5.05 -38.02 -6.00
C GLU A 4 5.34 -36.56 -6.33
N LEU A 5 6.55 -36.24 -6.77
CA LEU A 5 6.89 -34.91 -7.26
C LEU A 5 6.06 -34.52 -8.49
N CYS A 6 5.91 -35.45 -9.46
CA CYS A 6 5.08 -35.23 -10.63
C CYS A 6 3.59 -35.03 -10.28
N ARG A 7 3.08 -35.75 -9.27
CA ARG A 7 1.70 -35.56 -8.77
C ARG A 7 1.51 -34.22 -8.07
N ALA A 8 2.48 -33.84 -7.23
CA ALA A 8 2.45 -32.54 -6.54
C ALA A 8 2.54 -31.36 -7.53
N LEU A 9 3.42 -31.44 -8.54
CA LEU A 9 3.49 -30.45 -9.62
C LEU A 9 2.21 -30.37 -10.44
N ARG A 10 1.62 -31.50 -10.80
CA ARG A 10 0.34 -31.52 -11.53
C ARG A 10 -0.78 -30.91 -10.70
N PHE A 11 -0.86 -31.25 -9.42
CA PHE A 11 -1.85 -30.66 -8.49
C PHE A 11 -1.67 -29.14 -8.35
N ALA A 12 -0.41 -28.67 -8.27
CA ALA A 12 -0.11 -27.23 -8.20
C ALA A 12 -0.50 -26.52 -9.50
N ILE A 13 -0.21 -27.11 -10.66
CA ILE A 13 -0.60 -26.57 -11.98
C ILE A 13 -2.12 -26.51 -12.12
N ASP A 14 -2.84 -27.60 -11.78
CA ASP A 14 -4.30 -27.65 -11.84
C ASP A 14 -4.94 -26.61 -10.91
N ARG A 15 -4.33 -26.37 -9.74
CA ARG A 15 -4.79 -25.34 -8.80
C ARG A 15 -4.58 -23.93 -9.35
N VAL A 16 -3.42 -23.65 -9.96
CA VAL A 16 -3.13 -22.37 -10.62
C VAL A 16 -4.07 -22.13 -11.82
N GLU A 17 -4.32 -23.17 -12.62
CA GLU A 17 -5.26 -23.08 -13.75
C GLU A 17 -6.72 -22.88 -13.28
N SER A 18 -7.13 -23.55 -12.19
CA SER A 18 -8.44 -23.35 -11.58
C SER A 18 -8.59 -21.92 -11.05
N LEU A 19 -7.60 -21.39 -10.36
CA LEU A 19 -7.58 -20.00 -9.90
C LEU A 19 -7.64 -19.03 -11.08
N ARG A 20 -6.82 -19.20 -12.11
CA ARG A 20 -6.86 -18.40 -13.34
C ARG A 20 -8.22 -18.45 -14.05
N LYS A 21 -8.89 -19.60 -14.03
CA LYS A 21 -10.21 -19.74 -14.63
C LYS A 21 -11.27 -19.00 -13.81
N THR A 22 -11.19 -19.13 -12.49
CA THR A 22 -12.06 -18.40 -11.55
C THR A 22 -11.87 -16.89 -11.70
N ASP A 23 -10.62 -16.42 -11.83
CA ASP A 23 -10.29 -15.02 -12.07
C ASP A 23 -10.81 -14.51 -13.42
N LYS A 24 -10.63 -15.31 -14.46
CA LYS A 24 -11.12 -14.98 -15.81
C LYS A 24 -12.65 -14.94 -15.84
N ASP A 25 -13.32 -15.78 -15.09
CA ASP A 25 -14.78 -15.78 -15.00
C ASP A 25 -15.30 -14.66 -14.09
N LEU A 26 -14.57 -14.31 -13.02
CA LEU A 26 -14.81 -13.11 -12.22
C LEU A 26 -14.56 -11.84 -13.06
N LEU A 27 -13.43 -11.75 -13.76
CA LEU A 27 -13.14 -10.66 -14.69
C LEU A 27 -14.21 -10.55 -15.79
N ARG A 28 -14.66 -11.64 -16.39
CA ARG A 28 -15.78 -11.64 -17.35
C ARG A 28 -17.11 -11.21 -16.73
N LYS A 29 -17.35 -11.56 -15.48
CA LYS A 29 -18.57 -11.20 -14.74
C LYS A 29 -18.57 -9.71 -14.38
N PHE A 30 -17.39 -9.14 -14.09
CA PHE A 30 -17.20 -7.72 -13.78
C PHE A 30 -16.94 -6.86 -15.04
N TYR A 31 -16.30 -7.42 -16.10
CA TYR A 31 -15.87 -6.71 -17.30
C TYR A 31 -16.39 -7.31 -18.61
N GLY A 32 -17.53 -7.99 -18.57
CA GLY A 32 -18.23 -8.46 -19.79
C GLY A 32 -18.52 -7.29 -20.75
N PRO A 33 -18.59 -7.50 -22.06
CA PRO A 33 -18.34 -6.50 -23.09
C PRO A 33 -19.22 -5.24 -23.13
N LYS A 34 -20.04 -4.95 -22.15
CA LYS A 34 -20.87 -3.71 -22.12
C LYS A 34 -21.38 -3.18 -20.78
N GLN A 35 -21.01 -3.75 -19.62
CA GLN A 35 -21.72 -3.35 -18.37
C GLN A 35 -20.89 -3.03 -17.12
N SER A 36 -19.56 -2.99 -17.13
CA SER A 36 -18.85 -3.13 -15.86
C SER A 36 -17.82 -2.06 -15.48
N THR A 37 -17.58 -1.05 -16.28
CA THR A 37 -16.71 0.09 -15.88
C THR A 37 -17.50 1.25 -15.26
N GLU A 38 -18.82 1.24 -15.37
CA GLU A 38 -19.72 2.27 -14.92
C GLU A 38 -20.07 2.30 -13.41
N PRO A 39 -20.03 1.19 -12.62
CA PRO A 39 -20.58 1.25 -11.26
C PRO A 39 -19.81 2.16 -10.31
N VAL A 40 -18.47 2.20 -10.39
CA VAL A 40 -17.66 3.05 -9.50
C VAL A 40 -17.75 4.50 -9.93
N ILE A 41 -17.54 4.80 -11.21
CA ILE A 41 -17.62 6.17 -11.74
C ILE A 41 -19.02 6.74 -11.59
N SER A 42 -20.06 5.98 -11.95
CA SER A 42 -21.43 6.45 -11.75
C SER A 42 -21.75 6.68 -10.27
N SER A 43 -21.22 5.84 -9.37
CA SER A 43 -21.38 6.03 -7.93
C SER A 43 -20.63 7.26 -7.42
N VAL A 44 -19.45 7.58 -7.97
CA VAL A 44 -18.71 8.81 -7.63
C VAL A 44 -19.46 10.04 -8.12
N LEU A 45 -19.99 10.04 -9.33
CA LEU A 45 -20.79 11.15 -9.87
C LEU A 45 -22.07 11.37 -9.05
N GLU A 46 -22.81 10.32 -8.73
CA GLU A 46 -23.97 10.42 -7.84
C GLU A 46 -23.61 10.95 -6.45
N LEU A 47 -22.41 10.58 -5.93
CA LEU A 47 -21.92 11.12 -4.67
C LEU A 47 -21.61 12.60 -4.75
N LYS A 48 -21.00 13.08 -5.85
CA LYS A 48 -20.76 14.53 -6.07
C LYS A 48 -22.07 15.32 -6.00
N GLU A 49 -23.12 14.84 -6.66
CA GLU A 49 -24.43 15.48 -6.62
C GLU A 49 -25.04 15.48 -5.20
N LEU A 50 -25.00 14.36 -4.51
CA LEU A 50 -25.52 14.25 -3.13
C LEU A 50 -24.76 15.15 -2.16
N ILE A 51 -23.44 15.25 -2.28
CA ILE A 51 -22.59 16.10 -1.45
C ILE A 51 -22.94 17.57 -1.69
N PHE A 52 -23.09 17.99 -2.95
CA PHE A 52 -23.47 19.35 -3.29
C PHE A 52 -24.80 19.77 -2.64
N HIS A 53 -25.77 18.86 -2.56
CA HIS A 53 -27.08 19.12 -1.96
C HIS A 53 -27.16 18.96 -0.44
N LYS A 54 -26.30 18.12 0.15
CA LYS A 54 -26.41 17.73 1.57
C LYS A 54 -25.40 18.42 2.48
N ILE A 55 -24.23 18.77 1.96
CA ILE A 55 -23.19 19.46 2.74
C ILE A 55 -23.35 20.97 2.50
N THR A 56 -23.80 21.68 3.52
CA THR A 56 -24.00 23.13 3.48
C THR A 56 -22.75 23.91 3.84
N ASP A 57 -21.79 23.27 4.54
CA ASP A 57 -20.49 23.84 4.86
C ASP A 57 -19.62 23.86 3.60
N GLU A 58 -19.37 25.07 3.08
CA GLU A 58 -18.68 25.26 1.81
C GLU A 58 -17.24 24.75 1.82
N PRO A 59 -16.39 25.00 2.84
CA PRO A 59 -15.05 24.47 2.90
C PRO A 59 -14.99 22.93 2.87
N THR A 60 -15.82 22.26 3.67
CA THR A 60 -15.90 20.79 3.71
C THR A 60 -16.42 20.23 2.39
N ARG A 61 -17.40 20.89 1.76
CA ARG A 61 -17.93 20.48 0.45
C ARG A 61 -16.85 20.53 -0.63
N ASP A 62 -16.09 21.62 -0.68
CA ASP A 62 -15.03 21.82 -1.67
C ASP A 62 -13.86 20.85 -1.45
N GLU A 63 -13.52 20.53 -0.21
CA GLU A 63 -12.49 19.57 0.11
C GLU A 63 -12.90 18.15 -0.31
N VAL A 64 -14.13 17.74 0.03
CA VAL A 64 -14.67 16.44 -0.37
C VAL A 64 -14.80 16.32 -1.89
N SER A 65 -15.22 17.40 -2.59
CA SER A 65 -15.25 17.41 -4.06
C SER A 65 -13.88 17.19 -4.67
N ARG A 66 -12.83 17.83 -4.16
CA ARG A 66 -11.46 17.62 -4.64
C ARG A 66 -10.97 16.18 -4.47
N TYR A 67 -11.34 15.52 -3.37
CA TYR A 67 -11.02 14.09 -3.19
C TYR A 67 -11.76 13.21 -4.20
N LEU A 68 -13.03 13.49 -4.49
CA LEU A 68 -13.80 12.74 -5.48
C LEU A 68 -13.29 12.92 -6.91
N ASP A 69 -12.81 14.12 -7.25
CA ASP A 69 -12.18 14.40 -8.56
C ASP A 69 -10.90 13.57 -8.73
N ARG A 70 -10.04 13.51 -7.70
CA ARG A 70 -8.84 12.65 -7.72
C ARG A 70 -9.19 11.17 -7.85
N ILE A 71 -10.21 10.71 -7.10
CA ILE A 71 -10.66 9.32 -7.15
C ILE A 71 -11.09 8.93 -8.58
N GLU A 72 -11.82 9.81 -9.27
CA GLU A 72 -12.24 9.60 -10.65
C GLU A 72 -11.03 9.48 -11.59
N ASP A 73 -10.10 10.44 -11.53
CA ASP A 73 -8.90 10.47 -12.36
C ASP A 73 -8.00 9.25 -12.15
N ASP A 74 -7.79 8.84 -10.91
CA ASP A 74 -6.91 7.72 -10.57
C ASP A 74 -7.58 6.36 -10.83
N TYR A 75 -8.90 6.26 -10.65
CA TYR A 75 -9.65 5.06 -11.00
C TYR A 75 -9.58 4.76 -12.51
N ASP A 76 -9.71 5.79 -13.35
CA ASP A 76 -9.57 5.62 -14.80
C ASP A 76 -8.18 5.10 -15.20
N LYS A 77 -7.13 5.59 -14.56
CA LYS A 77 -5.76 5.08 -14.77
C LYS A 77 -5.61 3.61 -14.36
N ILE A 78 -6.15 3.25 -13.19
CA ILE A 78 -6.16 1.88 -12.68
C ILE A 78 -6.91 0.97 -13.65
N ARG A 79 -8.10 1.36 -14.07
CA ARG A 79 -8.94 0.63 -15.02
C ARG A 79 -8.22 0.34 -16.33
N ASP A 80 -7.61 1.37 -16.94
CA ASP A 80 -6.98 1.26 -18.25
C ASP A 80 -5.75 0.33 -18.22
N THR A 81 -5.05 0.29 -17.09
CA THR A 81 -3.92 -0.61 -16.89
C THR A 81 -4.36 -2.04 -16.62
N LEU A 82 -5.44 -2.22 -15.86
CA LEU A 82 -6.07 -3.54 -15.65
C LEU A 82 -6.48 -4.22 -16.94
N ILE A 83 -7.08 -3.45 -17.86
CA ILE A 83 -7.49 -3.95 -19.16
C ILE A 83 -6.27 -4.42 -19.97
N ARG A 84 -5.11 -3.81 -19.76
CA ARG A 84 -3.85 -4.14 -20.45
C ARG A 84 -3.04 -5.26 -19.80
N SER A 85 -3.18 -5.48 -18.50
CA SER A 85 -2.37 -6.42 -17.71
C SER A 85 -3.18 -7.63 -17.24
N ALA A 86 -3.36 -8.61 -18.11
CA ALA A 86 -4.11 -9.85 -17.80
C ALA A 86 -3.50 -10.72 -16.68
N GLY A 87 -2.42 -10.28 -16.03
CA GLY A 87 -1.67 -11.00 -14.99
C GLY A 87 -1.80 -10.48 -13.55
N ALA A 88 -2.20 -9.21 -13.36
CA ALA A 88 -2.30 -8.59 -12.02
C ALA A 88 -3.71 -8.69 -11.39
N GLY A 89 -4.56 -9.60 -11.87
CA GLY A 89 -6.01 -9.53 -11.76
C GLY A 89 -6.63 -9.71 -10.37
N LEU A 90 -6.07 -10.55 -9.51
CA LEU A 90 -6.73 -10.91 -8.23
C LEU A 90 -6.75 -9.78 -7.21
N ASN A 91 -5.63 -9.14 -6.98
CA ASN A 91 -5.50 -8.10 -5.95
C ASN A 91 -6.35 -6.86 -6.28
N LEU A 92 -6.52 -6.55 -7.56
CA LEU A 92 -7.28 -5.40 -8.00
C LEU A 92 -8.80 -5.61 -7.97
N ILE A 93 -9.28 -6.83 -8.11
CA ILE A 93 -10.70 -7.15 -7.90
C ILE A 93 -11.09 -6.89 -6.44
N ILE A 94 -10.23 -7.26 -5.50
CA ILE A 94 -10.43 -6.98 -4.07
C ILE A 94 -10.51 -5.48 -3.82
N VAL A 95 -9.62 -4.70 -4.46
CA VAL A 95 -9.59 -3.24 -4.35
C VAL A 95 -10.87 -2.60 -4.89
N ILE A 96 -11.28 -2.98 -6.09
CA ILE A 96 -12.53 -2.46 -6.69
C ILE A 96 -13.72 -2.78 -5.80
N HIS A 97 -13.80 -4.02 -5.29
CA HIS A 97 -14.87 -4.40 -4.38
C HIS A 97 -14.87 -3.57 -3.09
N GLN A 98 -13.69 -3.24 -2.57
CA GLN A 98 -13.56 -2.40 -1.38
C GLN A 98 -13.91 -0.93 -1.67
N MET A 99 -13.54 -0.41 -2.85
CA MET A 99 -13.99 0.90 -3.31
C MET A 99 -15.52 0.97 -3.36
N GLU A 100 -16.18 -0.01 -3.98
CA GLU A 100 -17.64 -0.09 -4.05
C GLU A 100 -18.28 -0.14 -2.65
N LYS A 101 -17.68 -0.88 -1.72
CA LYS A 101 -18.14 -0.95 -0.33
C LYS A 101 -18.09 0.42 0.35
N ILE A 102 -16.93 1.10 0.27
CA ILE A 102 -16.74 2.43 0.87
C ILE A 102 -17.72 3.44 0.23
N LEU A 103 -17.90 3.40 -1.09
CA LEU A 103 -18.86 4.26 -1.79
C LEU A 103 -20.31 4.03 -1.29
N LYS A 104 -20.72 2.77 -1.08
CA LYS A 104 -22.03 2.42 -0.50
C LYS A 104 -22.17 2.94 0.92
N GLU A 105 -21.12 2.85 1.75
CA GLU A 105 -21.11 3.38 3.12
C GLU A 105 -21.27 4.90 3.13
N ILE A 106 -20.52 5.64 2.28
CA ILE A 106 -20.62 7.10 2.16
C ILE A 106 -22.05 7.51 1.73
N ARG A 107 -22.63 6.79 0.75
CA ARG A 107 -24.03 7.03 0.33
C ARG A 107 -25.03 6.81 1.48
N ALA A 108 -24.84 5.79 2.29
CA ALA A 108 -25.69 5.54 3.46
C ALA A 108 -25.55 6.64 4.51
N MET A 109 -24.31 7.10 4.76
CA MET A 109 -24.04 8.21 5.69
C MET A 109 -24.71 9.52 5.24
N LEU A 110 -24.64 9.86 3.95
CA LEU A 110 -25.28 11.04 3.37
C LEU A 110 -26.81 11.00 3.52
N LYS A 111 -27.42 9.80 3.42
CA LYS A 111 -28.87 9.63 3.64
C LYS A 111 -29.28 9.71 5.10
N SER A 112 -28.37 9.36 6.02
CA SER A 112 -28.64 9.28 7.46
C SER A 112 -28.32 10.54 8.25
N ASN A 113 -28.03 11.67 7.59
CA ASN A 113 -27.67 12.96 8.23
C ASN A 113 -26.49 12.85 9.21
N VAL A 114 -25.48 12.04 8.89
CA VAL A 114 -24.24 11.93 9.67
C VAL A 114 -23.45 13.24 9.58
N LYS A 115 -22.67 13.56 10.63
CA LYS A 115 -21.83 14.77 10.65
C LYS A 115 -20.88 14.82 9.45
N PRO A 116 -20.75 15.99 8.77
CA PRO A 116 -19.90 16.13 7.58
C PRO A 116 -18.47 15.63 7.75
N GLY A 117 -17.81 15.87 8.89
CA GLY A 117 -16.45 15.41 9.15
C GLY A 117 -16.27 13.88 9.16
N VAL A 118 -17.33 13.11 9.45
CA VAL A 118 -17.27 11.63 9.34
C VAL A 118 -17.30 11.21 7.87
N ILE A 119 -18.08 11.91 7.04
CA ILE A 119 -18.14 11.66 5.60
C ILE A 119 -16.81 12.03 4.96
N GLU A 120 -16.24 13.18 5.32
CA GLU A 120 -14.92 13.63 4.87
C GLU A 120 -13.84 12.58 5.17
N SER A 121 -13.76 12.11 6.42
CA SER A 121 -12.80 11.05 6.79
C SER A 121 -12.96 9.78 5.93
N ARG A 122 -14.20 9.41 5.58
CA ARG A 122 -14.45 8.23 4.76
C ARG A 122 -14.07 8.44 3.29
N VAL A 123 -14.26 9.66 2.77
CA VAL A 123 -13.82 10.02 1.42
C VAL A 123 -12.28 10.09 1.36
N GLN A 124 -11.62 10.60 2.39
CA GLN A 124 -10.16 10.56 2.51
C GLN A 124 -9.64 9.12 2.51
N THR A 125 -10.32 8.19 3.21
CA THR A 125 -10.00 6.76 3.18
C THR A 125 -10.08 6.20 1.76
N LEU A 126 -11.13 6.53 1.02
CA LEU A 126 -11.28 6.08 -0.38
C LEU A 126 -10.19 6.69 -1.28
N SER A 127 -9.88 7.98 -1.12
CA SER A 127 -8.80 8.65 -1.87
C SER A 127 -7.46 7.98 -1.66
N ALA A 128 -7.08 7.72 -0.41
CA ALA A 128 -5.81 7.05 -0.08
C ALA A 128 -5.73 5.61 -0.62
N LEU A 129 -6.85 4.88 -0.65
CA LEU A 129 -6.95 3.57 -1.28
C LEU A 129 -6.62 3.66 -2.77
N VAL A 130 -7.31 4.55 -3.49
CA VAL A 130 -7.15 4.73 -4.94
C VAL A 130 -5.74 5.21 -5.28
N GLU A 131 -5.24 6.21 -4.54
CA GLU A 131 -3.91 6.77 -4.72
C GLU A 131 -2.81 5.72 -4.52
N GLY A 132 -2.91 4.90 -3.46
CA GLY A 132 -1.97 3.82 -3.18
C GLY A 132 -1.87 2.82 -4.33
N TYR A 133 -3.00 2.40 -4.88
CA TYR A 133 -3.01 1.47 -6.01
C TYR A 133 -2.69 2.13 -7.36
N SER A 134 -2.97 3.41 -7.54
CA SER A 134 -2.56 4.18 -8.74
C SER A 134 -1.04 4.15 -8.93
N ILE A 135 -0.27 4.12 -7.84
CA ILE A 135 1.19 4.04 -7.90
C ILE A 135 1.67 2.73 -8.53
N LEU A 136 1.05 1.59 -8.18
CA LEU A 136 1.40 0.28 -8.76
C LEU A 136 1.13 0.22 -10.26
N VAL A 137 0.16 1.02 -10.72
CA VAL A 137 -0.31 1.04 -12.10
C VAL A 137 0.48 2.03 -12.96
N LYS A 138 1.05 3.07 -12.36
CA LYS A 138 1.90 4.01 -13.09
C LYS A 138 3.10 3.29 -13.68
N HIS A 139 3.26 3.39 -15.00
CA HIS A 139 4.47 2.97 -15.69
C HIS A 139 5.65 3.82 -15.19
N SER A 140 6.28 3.34 -14.14
CA SER A 140 7.49 3.94 -13.61
C SER A 140 8.67 3.23 -14.24
N GLU A 141 9.48 3.96 -15.01
CA GLU A 141 10.66 3.40 -15.66
C GLU A 141 11.63 2.87 -14.60
N LYS A 142 11.90 1.57 -14.68
CA LYS A 142 12.96 0.94 -13.91
C LYS A 142 14.30 1.31 -14.55
N ARG A 143 15.15 1.98 -13.79
CA ARG A 143 16.53 2.33 -14.19
C ARG A 143 17.47 2.05 -13.04
N GLU A 144 18.74 1.94 -13.34
CA GLU A 144 19.77 1.92 -12.31
C GLU A 144 19.74 3.22 -11.51
N ARG A 145 19.55 3.12 -10.20
CA ARG A 145 19.38 4.24 -9.27
C ARG A 145 20.17 4.00 -8.00
N ASN A 146 20.75 5.05 -7.49
CA ASN A 146 21.41 5.03 -6.20
C ASN A 146 20.38 5.00 -5.06
N LEU A 147 20.33 3.90 -4.31
CA LEU A 147 19.37 3.70 -3.21
C LEU A 147 19.61 4.68 -2.06
N LYS A 148 20.86 5.07 -1.81
CA LYS A 148 21.19 6.05 -0.76
C LYS A 148 20.49 7.39 -1.01
N GLY A 149 20.50 7.87 -2.25
CA GLY A 149 19.80 9.10 -2.62
C GLY A 149 18.28 9.01 -2.43
N ILE A 150 17.68 7.83 -2.74
CA ILE A 150 16.24 7.61 -2.53
C ILE A 150 15.91 7.60 -1.03
N ILE A 151 16.72 6.93 -0.22
CA ILE A 151 16.52 6.90 1.24
C ILE A 151 16.68 8.29 1.84
N GLU A 152 17.69 9.06 1.41
CA GLU A 152 17.88 10.43 1.87
C GLU A 152 16.70 11.33 1.52
N GLN A 153 16.13 11.17 0.33
CA GLN A 153 14.90 11.88 -0.06
C GLN A 153 13.70 11.47 0.82
N CYS A 154 13.54 10.17 1.11
CA CYS A 154 12.52 9.68 2.02
C CYS A 154 12.67 10.29 3.42
N VAL A 155 13.90 10.29 3.95
CA VAL A 155 14.22 10.87 5.27
C VAL A 155 13.86 12.36 5.32
N VAL A 156 14.18 13.12 4.28
CA VAL A 156 13.79 14.54 4.19
C VAL A 156 12.25 14.69 4.25
N ASN A 157 11.53 13.84 3.56
CA ASN A 157 10.05 13.88 3.53
C ASN A 157 9.42 13.59 4.90
N VAL A 158 10.05 12.73 5.72
CA VAL A 158 9.52 12.35 7.05
C VAL A 158 10.11 13.15 8.20
N ASP A 159 11.16 13.96 7.99
CA ASP A 159 11.92 14.67 9.03
C ASP A 159 11.03 15.52 9.94
N PHE A 160 10.09 16.27 9.35
CA PHE A 160 9.15 17.08 10.13
C PHE A 160 8.33 16.21 11.10
N ARG A 161 7.87 15.06 10.65
CA ARG A 161 7.07 14.13 11.46
C ARG A 161 7.91 13.48 12.55
N LEU A 162 9.13 13.05 12.21
CA LEU A 162 10.07 12.50 13.20
C LEU A 162 10.32 13.51 14.33
N LYS A 163 10.58 14.77 13.98
CA LYS A 163 10.78 15.85 14.97
C LYS A 163 9.53 16.12 15.79
N ALA A 164 8.34 16.17 15.17
CA ALA A 164 7.07 16.39 15.86
C ALA A 164 6.78 15.30 16.90
N HIS A 165 7.12 14.05 16.59
CA HIS A 165 6.94 12.89 17.48
C HIS A 165 8.17 12.59 18.36
N LYS A 166 9.23 13.41 18.27
CA LYS A 166 10.50 13.26 19.01
C LYS A 166 11.16 11.90 18.78
N ILE A 167 11.06 11.38 17.56
CA ILE A 167 11.64 10.10 17.17
C ILE A 167 13.06 10.34 16.67
N GLN A 168 14.02 9.60 17.21
CA GLN A 168 15.40 9.61 16.77
C GLN A 168 15.55 8.69 15.55
N LEU A 169 16.09 9.21 14.45
CA LEU A 169 16.49 8.38 13.31
C LEU A 169 17.95 7.98 13.46
N VAL A 170 18.21 6.67 13.50
CA VAL A 170 19.53 6.06 13.51
C VAL A 170 19.83 5.52 12.11
N SER A 171 20.78 6.13 11.41
CA SER A 171 21.12 5.81 10.03
C SER A 171 22.58 5.37 9.94
N VAL A 172 22.80 4.10 9.62
CA VAL A 172 24.14 3.49 9.59
C VAL A 172 24.72 3.47 8.17
N PHE A 173 23.89 3.37 7.13
CA PHE A 173 24.33 3.28 5.73
C PHE A 173 25.21 4.45 5.27
N ARG A 174 25.09 5.63 5.90
CA ARG A 174 25.89 6.81 5.58
C ARG A 174 27.39 6.61 5.77
N SER A 175 27.75 5.68 6.66
CA SER A 175 29.14 5.40 7.03
C SER A 175 29.75 4.18 6.34
N ARG A 176 28.93 3.26 5.81
CA ARG A 176 29.39 1.93 5.39
C ARG A 176 29.52 1.71 3.89
N MET A 177 28.75 2.38 3.04
CA MET A 177 28.71 2.10 1.60
C MET A 177 28.80 3.38 0.76
N GLU A 178 29.73 3.40 -0.22
CA GLU A 178 29.91 4.56 -1.09
C GLU A 178 28.88 4.62 -2.22
N ASN A 179 28.57 3.53 -2.89
CA ASN A 179 27.58 3.46 -3.97
C ASN A 179 26.79 2.15 -3.90
N VAL A 180 25.47 2.26 -3.80
CA VAL A 180 24.56 1.14 -3.81
C VAL A 180 23.50 1.37 -4.88
N ASP A 181 23.74 0.83 -6.07
CA ASP A 181 22.88 1.03 -7.22
C ASP A 181 22.00 -0.21 -7.43
N ALA A 182 20.71 0.02 -7.68
CA ALA A 182 19.74 -1.04 -7.99
C ALA A 182 18.85 -0.62 -9.16
N ILE A 183 18.39 -1.59 -9.93
CA ILE A 183 17.41 -1.36 -11.00
C ILE A 183 16.03 -1.23 -10.37
N CYS A 184 15.59 0.00 -10.16
CA CYS A 184 14.33 0.27 -9.49
C CYS A 184 13.63 1.53 -10.06
N SER A 185 12.42 1.75 -9.59
CA SER A 185 11.67 2.98 -9.75
C SER A 185 11.77 3.80 -8.48
N VAL A 186 12.20 5.04 -8.58
CA VAL A 186 12.31 5.96 -7.45
C VAL A 186 10.98 6.10 -6.72
N ASP A 187 9.89 6.34 -7.47
CA ASP A 187 8.55 6.54 -6.89
C ASP A 187 8.08 5.30 -6.12
N HIS A 188 8.31 4.11 -6.66
CA HIS A 188 7.94 2.85 -6.02
C HIS A 188 8.70 2.65 -4.71
N VAL A 189 10.04 2.80 -4.72
CA VAL A 189 10.85 2.65 -3.50
C VAL A 189 10.51 3.71 -2.46
N LEU A 190 10.31 4.98 -2.86
CA LEU A 190 9.89 6.04 -1.96
C LEU A 190 8.55 5.71 -1.29
N ASN A 191 7.55 5.25 -2.04
CA ASN A 191 6.25 4.90 -1.48
C ASN A 191 6.33 3.71 -0.52
N ALA A 192 7.10 2.67 -0.85
CA ALA A 192 7.34 1.56 0.04
C ALA A 192 7.96 2.04 1.37
N LEU A 193 9.01 2.85 1.30
CA LEU A 193 9.66 3.42 2.48
C LEU A 193 8.73 4.33 3.28
N MET A 194 7.95 5.19 2.63
CA MET A 194 6.97 6.04 3.31
C MET A 194 5.95 5.22 4.09
N ASN A 195 5.44 4.11 3.53
CA ASN A 195 4.53 3.21 4.23
C ASN A 195 5.18 2.58 5.48
N LEU A 196 6.46 2.19 5.39
CA LEU A 196 7.20 1.66 6.54
C LEU A 196 7.39 2.72 7.63
N PHE A 197 7.86 3.93 7.25
CA PHE A 197 8.01 5.03 8.20
C PHE A 197 6.68 5.43 8.85
N ASP A 198 5.59 5.47 8.09
CA ASP A 198 4.25 5.77 8.60
C ASP A 198 3.79 4.75 9.62
N ASN A 199 4.10 3.48 9.41
CA ASN A 199 3.83 2.43 10.37
C ASN A 199 4.65 2.62 11.65
N SER A 200 5.95 2.77 11.54
CA SER A 200 6.85 2.96 12.69
C SER A 200 6.48 4.21 13.51
N ILE A 201 6.27 5.36 12.87
CA ILE A 201 5.87 6.60 13.56
C ILE A 201 4.56 6.41 14.32
N TRP A 202 3.56 5.76 13.70
CA TRP A 202 2.27 5.53 14.32
C TRP A 202 2.37 4.61 15.55
N TRP A 203 3.06 3.46 15.40
CA TRP A 203 3.18 2.48 16.48
C TRP A 203 4.00 3.01 17.66
N LEU A 204 5.11 3.68 17.40
CA LEU A 204 5.91 4.34 18.43
C LEU A 204 5.09 5.37 19.23
N GLY A 205 4.25 6.14 18.53
CA GLY A 205 3.36 7.11 19.19
C GLY A 205 2.21 6.46 19.96
N TYR A 206 1.57 5.43 19.38
CA TYR A 206 0.46 4.70 20.01
C TYR A 206 0.91 3.96 21.28
N ALA A 207 2.02 3.26 21.23
CA ALA A 207 2.60 2.56 22.36
C ALA A 207 3.21 3.50 23.40
N LYS A 208 3.36 4.80 23.08
CA LYS A 208 4.09 5.77 23.92
C LYS A 208 5.49 5.27 24.26
N THR A 209 6.17 4.72 23.27
CA THR A 209 7.50 4.14 23.42
C THR A 209 8.45 5.15 24.07
N ARG A 210 9.19 4.70 25.10
CA ARG A 210 10.21 5.52 25.73
C ARG A 210 11.42 5.62 24.81
N ASP A 211 11.93 6.85 24.59
CA ASP A 211 13.06 7.13 23.71
C ASP A 211 12.86 6.49 22.30
N PRO A 212 11.79 6.90 21.55
CA PRO A 212 11.41 6.26 20.32
C PRO A 212 12.48 6.45 19.25
N LYS A 213 12.83 5.34 18.60
CA LYS A 213 13.88 5.31 17.56
C LYS A 213 13.41 4.54 16.35
N ILE A 214 13.86 4.99 15.18
CA ILE A 214 13.77 4.24 13.91
C ILE A 214 15.18 4.03 13.40
N PHE A 215 15.51 2.80 13.06
CA PHE A 215 16.78 2.38 12.45
C PHE A 215 16.59 2.23 10.95
N ILE A 216 17.55 2.69 10.15
CA ILE A 216 17.61 2.47 8.72
C ILE A 216 19.02 2.13 8.28
N ASP A 217 19.16 1.07 7.50
CA ASP A 217 20.43 0.65 6.92
C ASP A 217 20.24 0.12 5.50
N ILE A 218 21.36 -0.05 4.79
CA ILE A 218 21.43 -0.77 3.52
C ILE A 218 22.38 -1.94 3.72
N SER A 219 21.96 -3.15 3.32
CA SER A 219 22.72 -4.37 3.49
C SER A 219 22.77 -5.17 2.18
N ASP A 220 23.91 -5.81 1.94
CA ASP A 220 24.15 -6.79 0.87
C ASP A 220 24.26 -8.24 1.41
N GLN A 221 23.90 -8.44 2.66
CA GLN A 221 23.98 -9.76 3.32
C GLN A 221 23.02 -10.79 2.74
N HIS A 222 21.92 -10.33 2.09
CA HIS A 222 20.99 -11.22 1.40
C HIS A 222 21.51 -11.54 -0.01
N PRO A 223 21.85 -12.80 -0.33
CA PRO A 223 22.48 -13.14 -1.59
C PRO A 223 21.65 -12.76 -2.81
N GLY A 224 22.23 -11.98 -3.73
CA GLY A 224 21.60 -11.56 -4.97
C GLY A 224 20.70 -10.32 -4.84
N TYR A 225 20.55 -9.75 -3.65
CA TYR A 225 19.74 -8.56 -3.39
C TYR A 225 20.54 -7.49 -2.64
N ILE A 226 20.08 -6.27 -2.79
CA ILE A 226 20.43 -5.16 -1.92
C ILE A 226 19.20 -4.89 -1.06
N SER A 227 19.37 -4.98 0.25
CA SER A 227 18.28 -4.87 1.20
C SER A 227 18.28 -3.48 1.85
N ILE A 228 17.11 -2.85 1.91
CA ILE A 228 16.88 -1.67 2.75
C ILE A 228 16.23 -2.16 4.02
N VAL A 229 16.93 -1.99 5.14
CA VAL A 229 16.47 -2.40 6.46
C VAL A 229 15.82 -1.22 7.16
N VAL A 230 14.59 -1.40 7.63
CA VAL A 230 13.88 -0.42 8.46
C VAL A 230 13.37 -1.14 9.71
N ALA A 231 13.76 -0.68 10.88
CA ALA A 231 13.32 -1.23 12.16
C ALA A 231 12.98 -0.10 13.15
N ASP A 232 12.14 -0.39 14.11
CA ASP A 232 11.81 0.55 15.20
C ASP A 232 11.82 -0.17 16.55
N ASN A 233 12.01 0.59 17.62
CA ASN A 233 11.98 0.06 18.99
C ASN A 233 10.57 0.09 19.61
N GLY A 234 9.55 -0.10 18.78
CA GLY A 234 8.15 -0.17 19.17
C GLY A 234 7.74 -1.54 19.73
N PRO A 235 6.43 -1.81 19.81
CA PRO A 235 5.91 -3.05 20.41
C PRO A 235 6.08 -4.29 19.51
N GLY A 236 6.63 -4.15 18.31
CA GLY A 236 6.69 -5.24 17.35
C GLY A 236 5.33 -5.59 16.71
N PHE A 237 5.30 -6.69 15.97
CA PHE A 237 4.08 -7.17 15.36
C PHE A 237 3.29 -8.07 16.32
N THR A 238 1.98 -7.86 16.40
CA THR A 238 1.07 -8.66 17.23
C THR A 238 0.47 -9.86 16.49
N ARG A 239 0.58 -9.86 15.15
CA ARG A 239 0.09 -10.90 14.26
C ARG A 239 1.22 -11.59 13.52
N PRO A 240 1.01 -12.81 13.02
CA PRO A 240 1.93 -13.46 12.10
C PRO A 240 2.23 -12.58 10.87
N THR A 241 3.45 -12.68 10.37
CA THR A 241 3.92 -11.82 9.26
C THR A 241 3.22 -12.07 7.95
N ASP A 242 2.73 -13.28 7.71
CA ASP A 242 1.91 -13.65 6.55
C ASP A 242 0.51 -13.02 6.61
N GLU A 243 -0.04 -12.78 7.80
CA GLU A 243 -1.32 -12.08 7.94
C GLU A 243 -1.18 -10.55 7.76
N ILE A 244 -0.11 -9.94 8.26
CA ILE A 244 0.03 -8.48 8.21
C ILE A 244 0.31 -7.92 6.82
N ILE A 245 0.76 -8.74 5.89
CA ILE A 245 0.92 -8.38 4.47
C ILE A 245 -0.37 -8.53 3.66
N GLU A 246 -1.40 -9.19 4.24
CA GLU A 246 -2.69 -9.30 3.58
C GLU A 246 -3.41 -7.95 3.49
N PRO A 247 -4.15 -7.67 2.42
CA PRO A 247 -4.85 -6.41 2.26
C PRO A 247 -5.97 -6.27 3.31
N PHE A 248 -6.13 -5.06 3.83
CA PHE A 248 -7.17 -4.70 4.82
C PHE A 248 -6.99 -5.30 6.21
N VAL A 249 -5.84 -5.88 6.50
CA VAL A 249 -5.46 -6.32 7.84
C VAL A 249 -4.77 -5.15 8.56
N SER A 250 -5.36 -4.70 9.66
CA SER A 250 -4.81 -3.61 10.48
C SER A 250 -5.27 -3.70 11.92
N ASP A 251 -4.35 -3.52 12.84
CA ASP A 251 -4.63 -3.35 14.26
C ASP A 251 -4.77 -1.86 14.66
N LYS A 252 -4.58 -0.93 13.71
CA LYS A 252 -4.84 0.50 13.91
C LYS A 252 -6.35 0.75 13.87
N PRO A 253 -6.95 1.45 14.86
CA PRO A 253 -8.40 1.69 14.92
C PRO A 253 -9.00 2.28 13.65
N ASP A 254 -8.28 3.21 12.99
CA ASP A 254 -8.70 3.84 11.74
C ASP A 254 -7.80 3.46 10.57
N GLY A 255 -7.01 2.39 10.72
CA GLY A 255 -6.06 1.93 9.71
C GLY A 255 -6.74 1.13 8.62
N MET A 256 -6.46 1.46 7.36
CA MET A 256 -7.00 0.71 6.21
C MET A 256 -6.37 -0.68 6.02
N GLY A 257 -5.21 -0.95 6.63
CA GLY A 257 -4.49 -2.20 6.44
C GLY A 257 -3.95 -2.40 5.02
N ILE A 258 -3.55 -1.32 4.35
CA ILE A 258 -3.10 -1.36 2.95
C ILE A 258 -1.60 -1.11 2.84
N GLY A 259 -0.99 -0.36 3.78
CA GLY A 259 0.38 0.14 3.64
C GLY A 259 1.42 -0.97 3.46
N LEU A 260 1.42 -2.01 4.32
CA LEU A 260 2.34 -3.15 4.19
C LEU A 260 2.03 -4.00 2.96
N HIS A 261 0.74 -4.20 2.66
CA HIS A 261 0.33 -4.87 1.44
C HIS A 261 0.85 -4.16 0.18
N LEU A 262 0.72 -2.82 0.10
CA LEU A 262 1.27 -2.03 -1.01
C LEU A 262 2.80 -2.13 -1.07
N THR A 263 3.48 -2.11 0.07
CA THR A 263 4.93 -2.31 0.13
C THR A 263 5.31 -3.66 -0.47
N TYR A 264 4.60 -4.74 -0.08
CA TYR A 264 4.80 -6.07 -0.63
C TYR A 264 4.59 -6.10 -2.15
N GLN A 265 3.47 -5.56 -2.65
CA GLN A 265 3.16 -5.50 -4.09
C GLN A 265 4.17 -4.67 -4.88
N ILE A 266 4.65 -3.56 -4.32
CA ILE A 266 5.69 -2.73 -4.92
C ILE A 266 6.99 -3.53 -5.06
N MET A 267 7.42 -4.21 -4.00
CA MET A 267 8.66 -5.00 -4.03
C MET A 267 8.56 -6.15 -5.01
N GLU A 268 7.45 -6.88 -5.03
CA GLU A 268 7.19 -7.93 -6.02
C GLU A 268 7.22 -7.37 -7.47
N ALA A 269 6.60 -6.22 -7.72
CA ALA A 269 6.63 -5.56 -9.03
C ALA A 269 8.04 -5.12 -9.44
N LEU A 270 8.92 -4.80 -8.50
CA LEU A 270 10.32 -4.48 -8.75
C LEU A 270 11.19 -5.73 -8.96
N GLY A 271 10.71 -6.92 -8.64
CA GLY A 271 11.44 -8.18 -8.66
C GLY A 271 12.23 -8.44 -7.36
N GLY A 272 11.84 -7.74 -6.29
CA GLY A 272 12.36 -7.92 -4.94
C GLY A 272 11.35 -8.65 -4.05
N GLU A 273 11.58 -8.62 -2.75
CA GLU A 273 10.73 -9.23 -1.74
C GLU A 273 10.69 -8.38 -0.46
N VAL A 274 9.72 -8.63 0.39
CA VAL A 274 9.64 -8.07 1.74
C VAL A 274 9.92 -9.18 2.73
N LEU A 275 10.91 -8.98 3.57
CA LEU A 275 11.32 -9.92 4.60
C LEU A 275 11.02 -9.35 5.99
N PHE A 276 10.70 -10.24 6.91
CA PHE A 276 10.61 -9.98 8.34
C PHE A 276 11.63 -10.89 9.02
N PRO A 277 12.93 -10.57 8.91
CA PRO A 277 13.99 -11.45 9.34
C PRO A 277 14.06 -11.54 10.87
N GLU A 278 14.55 -12.69 11.36
CA GLU A 278 15.12 -12.74 12.69
C GLU A 278 16.36 -11.83 12.74
N MET A 279 16.61 -11.21 13.89
CA MET A 279 17.56 -10.10 14.06
C MET A 279 19.00 -10.40 13.64
N ASP A 280 19.40 -11.67 13.68
CA ASP A 280 20.78 -12.12 13.40
C ASP A 280 21.19 -12.00 11.92
N ILE A 281 20.23 -11.75 11.00
CA ILE A 281 20.51 -11.80 9.55
C ILE A 281 21.10 -10.48 9.03
N PHE A 282 20.74 -9.33 9.62
CA PHE A 282 21.08 -8.01 9.08
C PHE A 282 21.82 -7.07 10.03
N ASP A 283 22.52 -7.59 11.03
CA ASP A 283 23.22 -6.80 12.06
C ASP A 283 22.31 -5.72 12.70
N ILE A 284 21.04 -6.02 12.89
CA ILE A 284 20.08 -5.09 13.50
C ILE A 284 20.39 -5.03 15.00
N PRO A 285 20.59 -3.82 15.60
CA PRO A 285 20.85 -3.74 17.03
C PRO A 285 19.70 -4.28 17.87
N SER A 286 20.00 -4.99 18.96
CA SER A 286 19.02 -5.66 19.81
C SER A 286 17.96 -4.75 20.42
N GLU A 287 18.19 -3.43 20.46
CA GLU A 287 17.19 -2.46 20.93
C GLU A 287 15.98 -2.32 19.98
N TYR A 288 16.02 -2.93 18.79
CA TYR A 288 14.96 -2.93 17.78
C TYR A 288 14.28 -4.30 17.63
N GLU A 289 14.51 -5.20 18.56
CA GLU A 289 13.87 -6.53 18.64
C GLU A 289 12.38 -6.46 19.01
#